data_76a15af447c67bc1379144365f4dc26b
#
_entry.id   76a15af447c67bc1379144365f4dc26b
#
_cell.length_a   1.000
_cell.length_b   1.000
_cell.length_c   1.000
_cell.angle_alpha   90.00
_cell.angle_beta   90.00
_cell.angle_gamma   90.00
#
_symmetry.space_group_name_H-M   'P 1'
#
loop_
_entity.id
_entity.type
_entity.pdbx_description
1 polymer ?
#
loop_
_entity_poly.entity_id
_entity_poly.type
_entity_poly.pdbx_seq_one_letter_code
_entity_poly.pdbx_strand_id
1 'polypeptide(L)'
;MKALVYNGANKLQLNDKPKPTIQNPSDAIIRVTKTTICGTDLHIGKGDVATCAPGTILGHEGVGIIEELGASVANFKKGDKVLISCISACGTCEYCKRLMPSHCTTGGWILGNTIDGTQAEYVRIPHADSSLYPIPKGANESSYLMLSDIFPTGFECGVLRGKVAPGSTVCVVGGGPVGLAAMITAQLYSPALIIMVDLDDNRLQVARKFGAQYTINSGTEDVRARVHELTSGKGCDTVIEAVGVAKTFELCQEVVAPGGNIANVGVHGAKVDLHMEKLWDQNVCEFWIAALHCDGTDVVQLLRRSLLTLLRRPCC
;
A
#
# COMPACT_ATOMS: atom_id res chain seq x y z
N MET A 1 22.79 11.12 -12.96
CA MET A 1 22.12 9.84 -12.69
C MET A 1 20.87 9.69 -13.55
N LYS A 2 20.54 8.47 -13.96
CA LYS A 2 19.30 8.20 -14.67
C LYS A 2 18.12 8.21 -13.70
N ALA A 3 16.99 8.81 -14.13
CA ALA A 3 15.78 8.92 -13.32
C ALA A 3 14.52 9.00 -14.20
N LEU A 4 13.43 8.36 -13.75
CA LEU A 4 12.11 8.50 -14.38
C LEU A 4 11.42 9.75 -13.83
N VAL A 5 11.22 10.72 -14.71
CA VAL A 5 10.73 12.06 -14.34
C VAL A 5 9.32 12.29 -14.87
N TYR A 6 8.45 12.79 -14.01
CA TYR A 6 7.14 13.31 -14.39
C TYR A 6 7.27 14.73 -14.93
N ASN A 7 6.89 14.97 -16.16
CA ASN A 7 6.96 16.27 -16.84
C ASN A 7 5.56 16.83 -17.18
N GLY A 8 4.54 16.42 -16.44
CA GLY A 8 3.14 16.75 -16.66
C GLY A 8 2.32 15.55 -17.15
N ALA A 9 1.00 15.69 -17.22
CA ALA A 9 0.08 14.64 -17.59
C ALA A 9 0.49 13.92 -18.89
N ASN A 10 0.59 12.59 -18.82
CA ASN A 10 1.01 11.70 -19.91
C ASN A 10 2.44 11.95 -20.44
N LYS A 11 3.29 12.59 -19.64
CA LYS A 11 4.68 12.89 -20.01
C LYS A 11 5.65 12.33 -18.97
N LEU A 12 5.91 11.03 -19.02
CA LEU A 12 6.95 10.36 -18.27
C LEU A 12 8.20 10.19 -19.15
N GLN A 13 9.36 10.58 -18.65
CA GLN A 13 10.60 10.54 -19.40
C GLN A 13 11.77 10.06 -18.54
N LEU A 14 12.65 9.25 -19.14
CA LEU A 14 13.92 8.90 -18.53
C LEU A 14 14.93 10.02 -18.81
N ASN A 15 15.28 10.79 -17.78
CA ASN A 15 16.14 11.95 -17.87
C ASN A 15 17.44 11.75 -17.07
N ASP A 16 18.45 12.53 -17.42
CA ASP A 16 19.64 12.70 -16.58
C ASP A 16 19.37 13.81 -15.56
N LYS A 17 19.49 13.46 -14.28
CA LYS A 17 19.33 14.36 -13.12
C LYS A 17 20.63 14.40 -12.32
N PRO A 18 20.94 15.48 -11.58
CA PRO A 18 22.06 15.48 -10.66
C PRO A 18 21.84 14.44 -9.55
N LYS A 19 22.93 13.85 -9.02
CA LYS A 19 22.86 13.00 -7.84
C LYS A 19 22.40 13.85 -6.64
N PRO A 20 21.46 13.38 -5.80
CA PRO A 20 21.01 14.13 -4.63
C PRO A 20 22.14 14.24 -3.59
N THR A 21 22.07 15.28 -2.77
CA THR A 21 23.00 15.56 -1.67
C THR A 21 22.24 15.62 -0.34
N ILE A 22 22.96 15.43 0.78
CA ILE A 22 22.43 15.64 2.13
C ILE A 22 21.97 17.10 2.26
N GLN A 23 20.72 17.31 2.64
CA GLN A 23 20.13 18.64 2.86
C GLN A 23 19.93 18.92 4.35
N ASN A 24 19.65 17.87 5.13
CA ASN A 24 19.47 17.96 6.58
C ASN A 24 20.34 16.92 7.29
N PRO A 25 20.76 17.18 8.53
CA PRO A 25 21.58 16.22 9.30
C PRO A 25 20.93 14.85 9.51
N SER A 26 19.62 14.73 9.38
CA SER A 26 18.86 13.47 9.52
C SER A 26 18.63 12.71 8.19
N ASP A 27 19.17 13.22 7.07
CA ASP A 27 18.98 12.61 5.76
C ASP A 27 19.94 11.44 5.51
N ALA A 28 19.56 10.56 4.59
CA ALA A 28 20.45 9.58 3.97
C ALA A 28 20.37 9.68 2.44
N ILE A 29 21.48 9.40 1.75
CA ILE A 29 21.51 9.15 0.31
C ILE A 29 21.61 7.65 0.10
N ILE A 30 20.64 7.10 -0.63
CA ILE A 30 20.55 5.67 -0.91
C ILE A 30 20.85 5.45 -2.39
N ARG A 31 21.77 4.54 -2.69
CA ARG A 31 21.93 3.97 -4.02
C ARG A 31 20.87 2.88 -4.18
N VAL A 32 19.89 3.14 -5.03
CA VAL A 32 18.76 2.25 -5.24
C VAL A 32 19.21 0.99 -5.98
N THR A 33 18.87 -0.19 -5.47
CA THR A 33 19.15 -1.47 -6.11
C THR A 33 17.90 -2.04 -6.78
N LYS A 34 16.72 -1.78 -6.21
CA LYS A 34 15.42 -2.13 -6.77
C LYS A 34 14.38 -1.10 -6.39
N THR A 35 13.44 -0.88 -7.30
CA THR A 35 12.24 -0.07 -7.11
C THR A 35 11.07 -0.73 -7.84
N THR A 36 9.84 -0.26 -7.61
CA THR A 36 8.63 -0.74 -8.29
C THR A 36 7.94 0.38 -9.05
N ILE A 37 6.88 0.01 -9.77
CA ILE A 37 5.86 0.92 -10.28
C ILE A 37 4.58 0.62 -9.51
N CYS A 38 4.07 1.59 -8.77
CA CYS A 38 2.81 1.51 -8.04
C CYS A 38 1.64 2.04 -8.89
N GLY A 39 0.42 1.67 -8.54
CA GLY A 39 -0.79 2.28 -9.12
C GLY A 39 -0.82 3.81 -8.96
N THR A 40 -0.28 4.32 -7.87
CA THR A 40 -0.14 5.75 -7.60
C THR A 40 0.76 6.46 -8.63
N ASP A 41 1.85 5.84 -9.08
CA ASP A 41 2.70 6.40 -10.14
C ASP A 41 1.92 6.56 -11.46
N LEU A 42 0.99 5.62 -11.75
CA LEU A 42 0.13 5.69 -12.92
C LEU A 42 -0.90 6.83 -12.79
N HIS A 43 -1.44 7.08 -11.59
CA HIS A 43 -2.31 8.23 -11.31
C HIS A 43 -1.55 9.55 -11.47
N ILE A 44 -0.32 9.65 -10.92
CA ILE A 44 0.55 10.81 -11.16
C ILE A 44 0.79 11.00 -12.65
N GLY A 45 1.12 9.91 -13.35
CA GLY A 45 1.36 9.93 -14.80
C GLY A 45 0.18 10.47 -15.60
N LYS A 46 -1.05 10.24 -15.17
CA LYS A 46 -2.28 10.79 -15.77
C LYS A 46 -2.55 12.24 -15.39
N GLY A 47 -1.93 12.74 -14.32
CA GLY A 47 -2.19 14.08 -13.76
C GLY A 47 -3.26 14.12 -12.67
N ASP A 48 -3.66 12.97 -12.11
CA ASP A 48 -4.71 12.86 -11.08
C ASP A 48 -4.23 13.35 -9.70
N VAL A 49 -2.90 13.51 -9.49
CA VAL A 49 -2.29 13.90 -8.23
C VAL A 49 -1.74 15.33 -8.33
N ALA A 50 -2.53 16.30 -7.92
CA ALA A 50 -2.21 17.74 -8.06
C ALA A 50 -0.97 18.19 -7.28
N THR A 51 -0.53 17.45 -6.25
CA THR A 51 0.63 17.77 -5.43
C THR A 51 1.97 17.43 -6.09
N CYS A 52 1.97 16.56 -7.11
CA CYS A 52 3.18 16.18 -7.83
C CYS A 52 3.48 17.19 -8.94
N ALA A 53 4.55 17.97 -8.76
CA ALA A 53 4.95 19.00 -9.73
C ALA A 53 5.74 18.40 -10.92
N PRO A 54 5.64 18.98 -12.13
CA PRO A 54 6.53 18.62 -13.23
C PRO A 54 8.01 18.78 -12.86
N GLY A 55 8.84 17.82 -13.26
CA GLY A 55 10.26 17.74 -12.90
C GLY A 55 10.55 16.80 -11.75
N THR A 56 9.54 16.28 -11.03
CA THR A 56 9.69 15.33 -9.92
C THR A 56 10.07 13.94 -10.44
N ILE A 57 11.04 13.30 -9.78
CA ILE A 57 11.37 11.87 -9.99
C ILE A 57 10.31 11.04 -9.27
N LEU A 58 9.71 10.08 -9.95
CA LEU A 58 8.67 9.20 -9.40
C LEU A 58 9.22 8.12 -8.46
N GLY A 59 8.30 7.40 -7.83
CA GLY A 59 8.55 6.22 -7.00
C GLY A 59 8.67 6.52 -5.53
N HIS A 60 8.03 5.68 -4.72
CA HIS A 60 8.02 5.74 -3.26
C HIS A 60 8.35 4.39 -2.61
N GLU A 61 8.63 3.38 -3.41
CA GLU A 61 9.01 2.04 -2.98
C GLU A 61 10.44 1.74 -3.42
N GLY A 62 11.27 1.25 -2.50
CA GLY A 62 12.64 0.96 -2.85
C GLY A 62 13.41 0.14 -1.83
N VAL A 63 14.43 -0.53 -2.31
CA VAL A 63 15.52 -1.08 -1.52
C VAL A 63 16.83 -0.59 -2.08
N GLY A 64 17.83 -0.42 -1.22
CA GLY A 64 19.12 0.08 -1.66
C GLY A 64 20.22 -0.04 -0.62
N ILE A 65 21.33 0.60 -0.92
CA ILE A 65 22.52 0.60 -0.08
C ILE A 65 22.80 2.05 0.32
N ILE A 66 23.03 2.28 1.59
CA ILE A 66 23.38 3.61 2.11
C ILE A 66 24.73 4.05 1.54
N GLU A 67 24.71 5.14 0.81
CA GLU A 67 25.89 5.75 0.19
C GLU A 67 26.46 6.85 1.06
N GLU A 68 25.60 7.68 1.69
CA GLU A 68 25.96 8.83 2.48
C GLU A 68 24.94 9.05 3.59
N LEU A 69 25.37 9.55 4.75
CA LEU A 69 24.53 9.83 5.90
C LEU A 69 24.75 11.25 6.41
N GLY A 70 23.68 11.90 6.83
CA GLY A 70 23.75 13.13 7.61
C GLY A 70 24.26 12.89 9.03
N ALA A 71 24.83 13.93 9.63
CA ALA A 71 25.55 13.84 10.90
C ALA A 71 24.69 13.42 12.11
N SER A 72 23.35 13.50 12.02
CA SER A 72 22.42 13.13 13.09
C SER A 72 21.82 11.73 12.93
N VAL A 73 22.16 10.99 11.87
CA VAL A 73 21.67 9.61 11.68
C VAL A 73 22.46 8.68 12.60
N ALA A 74 21.76 7.97 13.48
CA ALA A 74 22.35 7.17 14.56
C ALA A 74 22.24 5.66 14.34
N ASN A 75 21.18 5.19 13.65
CA ASN A 75 20.84 3.75 13.58
C ASN A 75 21.48 3.03 12.40
N PHE A 76 22.15 3.75 11.50
CA PHE A 76 22.68 3.21 10.25
C PHE A 76 24.12 3.65 9.99
N LYS A 77 24.80 2.91 9.11
CA LYS A 77 26.13 3.25 8.61
C LYS A 77 26.21 3.09 7.09
N LYS A 78 27.18 3.77 6.47
CA LYS A 78 27.46 3.60 5.04
C LYS A 78 27.70 2.12 4.70
N GLY A 79 27.07 1.68 3.61
CA GLY A 79 27.11 0.29 3.14
C GLY A 79 25.99 -0.61 3.68
N ASP A 80 25.20 -0.16 4.65
CA ASP A 80 24.05 -0.93 5.12
C ASP A 80 23.01 -1.05 4.00
N LYS A 81 22.41 -2.25 3.91
CA LYS A 81 21.30 -2.51 3.00
C LYS A 81 19.99 -2.22 3.69
N VAL A 82 19.17 -1.40 3.06
CA VAL A 82 17.94 -0.88 3.66
C VAL A 82 16.73 -0.99 2.72
N LEU A 83 15.58 -1.17 3.35
CA LEU A 83 14.26 -0.95 2.79
C LEU A 83 13.89 0.53 3.01
N ILE A 84 13.36 1.17 1.99
CA ILE A 84 12.84 2.54 2.04
C ILE A 84 11.34 2.47 2.31
N SER A 85 10.87 3.11 3.37
CA SER A 85 9.42 3.26 3.62
C SER A 85 8.82 4.25 2.63
N CYS A 86 7.62 3.97 2.15
CA CYS A 86 6.84 4.95 1.36
C CYS A 86 6.46 6.18 2.20
N ILE A 87 6.43 6.06 3.53
CA ILE A 87 6.13 7.12 4.47
C ILE A 87 7.43 7.57 5.15
N SER A 88 7.74 8.86 5.03
CA SER A 88 8.82 9.50 5.80
C SER A 88 8.27 10.09 7.09
N ALA A 89 8.96 9.93 8.23
CA ALA A 89 8.47 10.36 9.52
C ALA A 89 9.56 10.97 10.39
N CYS A 90 9.33 12.14 11.00
CA CYS A 90 10.30 12.77 11.89
C CYS A 90 10.36 12.13 13.29
N GLY A 91 9.38 11.33 13.69
CA GLY A 91 9.29 10.69 15.00
C GLY A 91 8.94 11.63 16.17
N THR A 92 8.92 12.95 15.98
CA THR A 92 8.85 13.94 17.07
C THR A 92 7.65 14.87 17.04
N CYS A 93 7.02 15.09 15.88
CA CYS A 93 5.85 15.96 15.79
C CYS A 93 4.61 15.34 16.46
N GLU A 94 3.57 16.13 16.64
CA GLU A 94 2.33 15.68 17.30
C GLU A 94 1.71 14.45 16.61
N TYR A 95 1.72 14.39 15.28
CA TYR A 95 1.18 13.25 14.53
C TYR A 95 2.03 12.00 14.72
N CYS A 96 3.35 12.12 14.64
CA CYS A 96 4.24 10.99 14.89
C CYS A 96 4.09 10.45 16.33
N LYS A 97 3.98 11.34 17.32
CA LYS A 97 3.74 10.95 18.73
C LYS A 97 2.36 10.29 18.96
N ARG A 98 1.40 10.56 18.08
CA ARG A 98 0.09 9.90 18.05
C ARG A 98 0.08 8.65 17.17
N LEU A 99 1.24 8.19 16.74
CA LEU A 99 1.41 7.06 15.84
C LEU A 99 0.67 7.26 14.49
N MET A 100 0.71 8.47 13.93
CA MET A 100 0.13 8.85 12.64
C MET A 100 1.23 9.39 11.71
N PRO A 101 2.27 8.58 11.36
CA PRO A 101 3.43 9.05 10.60
C PRO A 101 3.08 9.54 9.19
N SER A 102 2.01 9.04 8.58
CA SER A 102 1.50 9.53 7.29
C SER A 102 1.10 11.00 7.31
N HIS A 103 0.78 11.55 8.48
CA HIS A 103 0.46 12.96 8.70
C HIS A 103 1.63 13.76 9.30
N CYS A 104 2.85 13.21 9.24
CA CYS A 104 4.04 13.91 9.73
C CYS A 104 4.16 15.29 9.10
N THR A 105 4.40 16.32 9.94
CA THR A 105 4.46 17.73 9.47
C THR A 105 5.62 18.03 8.53
N THR A 106 6.66 17.20 8.52
CA THR A 106 7.86 17.34 7.66
C THR A 106 8.12 16.06 6.84
N GLY A 107 7.15 15.17 6.75
CA GLY A 107 7.22 13.88 6.07
C GLY A 107 5.86 13.46 5.53
N GLY A 108 5.44 12.25 5.85
CA GLY A 108 4.27 11.60 5.25
C GLY A 108 4.61 10.99 3.90
N TRP A 109 3.63 10.89 3.01
CA TRP A 109 3.85 10.44 1.64
C TRP A 109 4.41 11.58 0.79
N ILE A 110 5.72 11.79 0.83
CA ILE A 110 6.42 12.85 0.11
C ILE A 110 7.31 12.33 -1.04
N LEU A 111 7.83 11.10 -0.94
CA LEU A 111 8.69 10.49 -1.97
C LEU A 111 7.91 10.27 -3.26
N GLY A 112 8.49 10.68 -4.38
CA GLY A 112 7.85 10.57 -5.71
C GLY A 112 6.58 11.42 -5.87
N ASN A 113 6.34 12.35 -4.95
CA ASN A 113 5.20 13.25 -4.93
C ASN A 113 5.67 14.71 -4.79
N THR A 114 6.04 15.14 -3.59
CA THR A 114 6.51 16.52 -3.33
C THR A 114 8.03 16.64 -3.32
N ILE A 115 8.75 15.52 -3.22
CA ILE A 115 10.20 15.42 -3.39
C ILE A 115 10.55 14.28 -4.34
N ASP A 116 11.76 14.28 -4.87
CA ASP A 116 12.26 13.24 -5.76
C ASP A 116 12.21 11.85 -5.09
N GLY A 117 11.79 10.84 -5.86
CA GLY A 117 11.50 9.48 -5.41
C GLY A 117 12.54 8.44 -5.82
N THR A 118 12.12 7.17 -5.70
CA THR A 118 12.99 5.98 -5.80
C THR A 118 13.22 5.46 -7.21
N GLN A 119 12.50 5.96 -8.23
CA GLN A 119 12.69 5.53 -9.64
C GLN A 119 13.88 6.24 -10.28
N ALA A 120 15.05 6.15 -9.60
CA ALA A 120 16.33 6.70 -9.98
C ALA A 120 17.48 5.84 -9.44
N GLU A 121 18.72 6.12 -9.90
CA GLU A 121 19.91 5.43 -9.37
C GLU A 121 20.23 5.79 -7.92
N TYR A 122 19.86 7.01 -7.49
CA TYR A 122 20.04 7.50 -6.11
C TYR A 122 18.82 8.29 -5.66
N VAL A 123 18.52 8.20 -4.37
CA VAL A 123 17.43 8.96 -3.74
C VAL A 123 17.88 9.51 -2.37
N ARG A 124 17.41 10.71 -2.03
CA ARG A 124 17.56 11.29 -0.69
C ARG A 124 16.34 10.90 0.15
N ILE A 125 16.61 10.32 1.31
CA ILE A 125 15.57 9.93 2.27
C ILE A 125 15.66 10.84 3.49
N PRO A 126 14.66 11.69 3.74
CA PRO A 126 14.53 12.47 4.96
C PRO A 126 14.28 11.58 6.17
N HIS A 127 14.71 12.04 7.37
CA HIS A 127 14.46 11.35 8.63
C HIS A 127 14.86 9.86 8.58
N ALA A 128 16.10 9.59 8.16
CA ALA A 128 16.57 8.24 7.83
C ALA A 128 16.33 7.21 8.95
N ASP A 129 16.52 7.57 10.21
CA ASP A 129 16.33 6.65 11.34
C ASP A 129 14.89 6.16 11.52
N SER A 130 13.90 6.91 11.02
CA SER A 130 12.48 6.57 11.10
C SER A 130 11.88 6.16 9.74
N SER A 131 12.62 6.36 8.64
CA SER A 131 12.14 6.16 7.27
C SER A 131 12.81 4.97 6.56
N LEU A 132 13.82 4.36 7.19
CA LEU A 132 14.58 3.24 6.67
C LEU A 132 14.49 2.03 7.62
N TYR A 133 14.52 0.83 7.04
CA TYR A 133 14.52 -0.42 7.78
C TYR A 133 15.68 -1.31 7.33
N PRO A 134 16.43 -1.94 8.26
CA PRO A 134 17.54 -2.80 7.89
C PRO A 134 17.06 -4.07 7.20
N ILE A 135 17.71 -4.44 6.10
CA ILE A 135 17.47 -5.71 5.42
C ILE A 135 18.51 -6.73 5.92
N PRO A 136 18.08 -7.91 6.43
CA PRO A 136 19.00 -8.95 6.90
C PRO A 136 19.95 -9.43 5.81
N LYS A 137 21.17 -9.79 6.20
CA LYS A 137 22.16 -10.37 5.28
C LYS A 137 21.59 -11.63 4.60
N GLY A 138 21.73 -11.72 3.27
CA GLY A 138 21.22 -12.86 2.50
C GLY A 138 19.72 -12.86 2.21
N ALA A 139 18.97 -11.87 2.68
CA ALA A 139 17.55 -11.75 2.37
C ALA A 139 17.32 -11.39 0.89
N ASN A 140 16.22 -11.90 0.34
CA ASN A 140 15.81 -11.60 -1.03
C ASN A 140 15.24 -10.18 -1.12
N GLU A 141 15.95 -9.29 -1.80
CA GLU A 141 15.55 -7.88 -1.96
C GLU A 141 14.17 -7.72 -2.61
N SER A 142 13.81 -8.56 -3.58
CA SER A 142 12.50 -8.47 -4.24
C SER A 142 11.34 -8.78 -3.30
N SER A 143 11.53 -9.71 -2.35
CA SER A 143 10.52 -10.00 -1.33
C SER A 143 10.42 -8.88 -0.30
N TYR A 144 11.57 -8.28 0.08
CA TYR A 144 11.57 -7.15 1.01
C TYR A 144 11.00 -5.88 0.38
N LEU A 145 11.19 -5.66 -0.91
CA LEU A 145 10.66 -4.51 -1.64
C LEU A 145 9.14 -4.38 -1.47
N MET A 146 8.41 -5.49 -1.43
CA MET A 146 6.96 -5.48 -1.21
C MET A 146 6.55 -4.94 0.16
N LEU A 147 7.47 -4.90 1.14
CA LEU A 147 7.23 -4.32 2.47
C LEU A 147 7.46 -2.80 2.50
N SER A 148 7.85 -2.20 1.38
CA SER A 148 8.04 -0.74 1.26
C SER A 148 6.72 0.02 1.35
N ASP A 149 5.66 -0.52 0.70
CA ASP A 149 4.32 0.08 0.63
C ASP A 149 3.21 -0.97 0.57
N ILE A 150 3.20 -1.84 -0.46
CA ILE A 150 2.05 -2.65 -0.87
C ILE A 150 1.50 -3.50 0.29
N PHE A 151 2.36 -4.22 1.02
CA PHE A 151 1.92 -5.04 2.15
C PHE A 151 1.49 -4.21 3.36
N PRO A 152 2.24 -3.19 3.83
CA PRO A 152 1.76 -2.29 4.87
C PRO A 152 0.43 -1.63 4.51
N THR A 153 0.30 -1.09 3.31
CA THR A 153 -0.93 -0.44 2.84
C THR A 153 -2.12 -1.42 2.82
N GLY A 154 -1.97 -2.60 2.23
CA GLY A 154 -3.02 -3.62 2.22
C GLY A 154 -3.40 -4.08 3.63
N PHE A 155 -2.43 -4.23 4.52
CA PHE A 155 -2.63 -4.64 5.89
C PHE A 155 -3.27 -3.54 6.74
N GLU A 156 -2.66 -2.37 6.80
CA GLU A 156 -3.11 -1.28 7.67
C GLU A 156 -4.42 -0.68 7.22
N CYS A 157 -4.50 -0.29 5.94
CA CYS A 157 -5.67 0.39 5.41
C CYS A 157 -6.80 -0.61 5.09
N GLY A 158 -6.46 -1.82 4.63
CA GLY A 158 -7.44 -2.84 4.29
C GLY A 158 -7.90 -3.66 5.50
N VAL A 159 -6.96 -4.36 6.14
CA VAL A 159 -7.28 -5.38 7.16
C VAL A 159 -7.56 -4.74 8.52
N LEU A 160 -6.64 -3.91 9.03
CA LEU A 160 -6.81 -3.31 10.36
C LEU A 160 -7.97 -2.32 10.38
N ARG A 161 -8.06 -1.44 9.38
CA ARG A 161 -9.16 -0.48 9.28
C ARG A 161 -10.48 -1.13 8.91
N GLY A 162 -10.45 -2.16 8.06
CA GLY A 162 -11.61 -3.00 7.80
C GLY A 162 -12.06 -3.84 9.00
N LYS A 163 -11.30 -3.81 10.11
CA LYS A 163 -11.57 -4.56 11.35
C LYS A 163 -11.76 -6.05 11.09
N VAL A 164 -10.95 -6.63 10.22
CA VAL A 164 -10.96 -8.08 10.00
C VAL A 164 -10.68 -8.80 11.32
N ALA A 165 -11.54 -9.74 11.68
CA ALA A 165 -11.50 -10.47 12.93
C ALA A 165 -11.65 -11.99 12.68
N PRO A 166 -11.33 -12.84 13.68
CA PRO A 166 -11.58 -14.28 13.56
C PRO A 166 -13.05 -14.57 13.24
N GLY A 167 -13.26 -15.39 12.19
CA GLY A 167 -14.61 -15.75 11.74
C GLY A 167 -15.27 -14.75 10.79
N SER A 168 -14.66 -13.58 10.47
CA SER A 168 -15.22 -12.60 9.53
C SER A 168 -15.34 -13.17 8.12
N THR A 169 -16.35 -12.70 7.39
CA THR A 169 -16.44 -12.78 5.94
C THR A 169 -15.79 -11.54 5.33
N VAL A 170 -14.80 -11.73 4.46
CA VAL A 170 -14.01 -10.66 3.85
C VAL A 170 -14.19 -10.70 2.33
N CYS A 171 -14.61 -9.59 1.73
CA CYS A 171 -14.62 -9.39 0.29
C CYS A 171 -13.57 -8.36 -0.10
N VAL A 172 -12.67 -8.71 -1.01
CA VAL A 172 -11.68 -7.78 -1.57
C VAL A 172 -12.04 -7.51 -3.02
N VAL A 173 -12.32 -6.26 -3.33
CA VAL A 173 -12.65 -5.77 -4.68
C VAL A 173 -11.40 -5.16 -5.30
N GLY A 174 -10.85 -5.86 -6.29
CA GLY A 174 -9.60 -5.56 -6.97
C GLY A 174 -8.47 -6.53 -6.61
N GLY A 175 -8.12 -7.44 -7.52
CA GLY A 175 -7.05 -8.44 -7.40
C GLY A 175 -5.67 -7.92 -7.84
N GLY A 176 -5.45 -6.59 -7.82
CA GLY A 176 -4.14 -5.97 -8.02
C GLY A 176 -3.19 -6.21 -6.85
N PRO A 177 -1.94 -5.70 -6.91
CA PRO A 177 -0.93 -5.95 -5.87
C PRO A 177 -1.41 -5.60 -4.45
N VAL A 178 -2.07 -4.46 -4.26
CA VAL A 178 -2.57 -4.00 -2.95
C VAL A 178 -3.72 -4.88 -2.47
N GLY A 179 -4.68 -5.23 -3.34
CA GLY A 179 -5.78 -6.13 -2.98
C GLY A 179 -5.30 -7.55 -2.65
N LEU A 180 -4.31 -8.08 -3.38
CA LEU A 180 -3.67 -9.35 -3.04
C LEU A 180 -2.95 -9.27 -1.70
N ALA A 181 -2.25 -8.16 -1.41
CA ALA A 181 -1.59 -7.95 -0.12
C ALA A 181 -2.61 -7.87 1.04
N ALA A 182 -3.73 -7.16 0.85
CA ALA A 182 -4.82 -7.12 1.81
C ALA A 182 -5.40 -8.53 2.05
N MET A 183 -5.68 -9.27 0.98
CA MET A 183 -6.17 -10.64 1.07
C MET A 183 -5.20 -11.59 1.80
N ILE A 184 -3.91 -11.52 1.48
CA ILE A 184 -2.89 -12.35 2.12
C ILE A 184 -2.78 -12.00 3.61
N THR A 185 -2.76 -10.73 3.96
CA THR A 185 -2.62 -10.27 5.33
C THR A 185 -3.90 -10.46 6.15
N ALA A 186 -5.08 -10.45 5.54
CA ALA A 186 -6.34 -10.82 6.19
C ALA A 186 -6.30 -12.23 6.80
N GLN A 187 -5.59 -13.18 6.18
CA GLN A 187 -5.45 -14.54 6.69
C GLN A 187 -4.77 -14.61 8.06
N LEU A 188 -4.01 -13.58 8.46
CA LEU A 188 -3.41 -13.49 9.80
C LEU A 188 -4.47 -13.39 10.91
N TYR A 189 -5.69 -12.99 10.56
CA TYR A 189 -6.82 -12.84 11.47
C TYR A 189 -7.82 -14.01 11.41
N SER A 190 -7.49 -15.09 10.69
CA SER A 190 -8.32 -16.29 10.59
C SER A 190 -9.79 -15.99 10.19
N PRO A 191 -10.05 -15.27 9.10
CA PRO A 191 -11.40 -15.06 8.61
C PRO A 191 -12.04 -16.41 8.20
N ALA A 192 -13.37 -16.53 8.33
CA ALA A 192 -14.09 -17.72 7.92
C ALA A 192 -14.19 -17.84 6.39
N LEU A 193 -14.22 -16.71 5.71
CA LEU A 193 -14.41 -16.65 4.26
C LEU A 193 -13.64 -15.45 3.67
N ILE A 194 -12.90 -15.69 2.58
CA ILE A 194 -12.29 -14.65 1.76
C ILE A 194 -12.77 -14.80 0.32
N ILE A 195 -13.39 -13.73 -0.20
CA ILE A 195 -13.86 -13.59 -1.57
C ILE A 195 -12.98 -12.56 -2.27
N MET A 196 -12.42 -12.89 -3.44
CA MET A 196 -11.72 -11.94 -4.31
C MET A 196 -12.56 -11.62 -5.53
N VAL A 197 -12.72 -10.35 -5.83
CA VAL A 197 -13.45 -9.85 -7.02
C VAL A 197 -12.47 -9.10 -7.94
N ASP A 198 -12.44 -9.45 -9.21
CA ASP A 198 -11.65 -8.72 -10.24
C ASP A 198 -12.29 -8.95 -11.63
N LEU A 199 -11.85 -8.21 -12.64
CA LEU A 199 -12.21 -8.41 -14.05
C LEU A 199 -11.27 -9.40 -14.77
N ASP A 200 -10.04 -9.61 -14.24
CA ASP A 200 -8.98 -10.38 -14.87
C ASP A 200 -8.87 -11.77 -14.23
N ASP A 201 -9.17 -12.80 -15.03
CA ASP A 201 -9.09 -14.20 -14.60
C ASP A 201 -7.69 -14.62 -14.15
N ASN A 202 -6.62 -14.04 -14.71
CA ASN A 202 -5.25 -14.35 -14.28
C ASN A 202 -5.02 -13.87 -12.85
N ARG A 203 -5.52 -12.67 -12.49
CA ARG A 203 -5.46 -12.15 -11.12
C ARG A 203 -6.29 -13.01 -10.16
N LEU A 204 -7.46 -13.45 -10.59
CA LEU A 204 -8.30 -14.34 -9.81
C LEU A 204 -7.64 -15.71 -9.58
N GLN A 205 -6.94 -16.26 -10.57
CA GLN A 205 -6.16 -17.48 -10.41
C GLN A 205 -5.01 -17.30 -9.41
N VAL A 206 -4.32 -16.14 -9.44
CA VAL A 206 -3.28 -15.81 -8.46
C VAL A 206 -3.90 -15.71 -7.07
N ALA A 207 -5.04 -15.03 -6.92
CA ALA A 207 -5.74 -14.92 -5.64
C ALA A 207 -6.09 -16.30 -5.04
N ARG A 208 -6.58 -17.23 -5.86
CA ARG A 208 -6.81 -18.63 -5.42
C ARG A 208 -5.55 -19.31 -4.90
N LYS A 209 -4.42 -19.15 -5.59
CA LYS A 209 -3.13 -19.71 -5.16
C LYS A 209 -2.67 -19.15 -3.81
N PHE A 210 -3.04 -17.91 -3.52
CA PHE A 210 -2.70 -17.23 -2.26
C PHE A 210 -3.78 -17.34 -1.17
N GLY A 211 -4.85 -18.11 -1.38
CA GLY A 211 -5.77 -18.48 -0.31
C GLY A 211 -7.17 -17.87 -0.38
N ALA A 212 -7.57 -17.22 -1.48
CA ALA A 212 -8.96 -16.87 -1.70
C ALA A 212 -9.81 -18.15 -1.83
N GLN A 213 -10.82 -18.30 -0.98
CA GLN A 213 -11.73 -19.46 -1.05
C GLN A 213 -12.67 -19.35 -2.25
N TYR A 214 -13.10 -18.12 -2.56
CA TYR A 214 -13.91 -17.84 -3.76
C TYR A 214 -13.33 -16.67 -4.54
N THR A 215 -13.52 -16.74 -5.85
CA THR A 215 -13.17 -15.66 -6.77
C THR A 215 -14.36 -15.41 -7.69
N ILE A 216 -14.66 -14.16 -7.95
CA ILE A 216 -15.79 -13.73 -8.78
C ILE A 216 -15.26 -12.81 -9.87
N ASN A 217 -15.51 -13.14 -11.14
CA ASN A 217 -15.20 -12.26 -12.26
C ASN A 217 -16.37 -11.29 -12.49
N SER A 218 -16.19 -10.03 -12.09
CA SER A 218 -17.23 -9.00 -12.21
C SER A 218 -17.57 -8.59 -13.65
N GLY A 219 -16.82 -9.08 -14.64
CA GLY A 219 -17.15 -8.92 -16.06
C GLY A 219 -18.16 -9.96 -16.59
N THR A 220 -18.29 -11.10 -15.90
CA THR A 220 -19.09 -12.24 -16.35
C THR A 220 -20.12 -12.73 -15.35
N GLU A 221 -20.01 -12.31 -14.08
CA GLU A 221 -20.89 -12.74 -12.99
C GLU A 221 -21.55 -11.54 -12.30
N ASP A 222 -22.76 -11.74 -11.77
CA ASP A 222 -23.38 -10.81 -10.84
C ASP A 222 -22.75 -10.97 -9.46
N VAL A 223 -21.83 -10.05 -9.13
CA VAL A 223 -21.05 -10.09 -7.89
C VAL A 223 -21.96 -10.01 -6.67
N ARG A 224 -22.97 -9.14 -6.68
CA ARG A 224 -23.90 -8.95 -5.57
C ARG A 224 -24.66 -10.24 -5.29
N ALA A 225 -25.28 -10.81 -6.31
CA ALA A 225 -26.01 -12.07 -6.17
C ALA A 225 -25.11 -13.19 -5.64
N ARG A 226 -23.87 -13.28 -6.18
CA ARG A 226 -22.93 -14.32 -5.78
C ARG A 226 -22.41 -14.14 -4.36
N VAL A 227 -22.10 -12.92 -3.92
CA VAL A 227 -21.72 -12.64 -2.53
C VAL A 227 -22.86 -12.97 -1.58
N HIS A 228 -24.10 -12.57 -1.87
CA HIS A 228 -25.26 -12.91 -1.05
C HIS A 228 -25.50 -14.42 -0.97
N GLU A 229 -25.33 -15.16 -2.05
CA GLU A 229 -25.39 -16.63 -2.04
C GLU A 229 -24.35 -17.21 -1.07
N LEU A 230 -23.07 -16.79 -1.18
CA LEU A 230 -21.96 -17.28 -0.35
C LEU A 230 -22.08 -16.91 1.13
N THR A 231 -22.80 -15.84 1.44
CA THR A 231 -22.99 -15.31 2.79
C THR A 231 -24.39 -15.56 3.35
N SER A 232 -25.19 -16.40 2.69
CA SER A 232 -26.59 -16.69 3.07
C SER A 232 -27.45 -15.41 3.22
N GLY A 233 -27.28 -14.47 2.29
CA GLY A 233 -28.00 -13.21 2.23
C GLY A 233 -27.49 -12.09 3.13
N LYS A 234 -26.46 -12.33 3.96
CA LYS A 234 -26.01 -11.37 4.99
C LYS A 234 -25.09 -10.28 4.46
N GLY A 235 -24.36 -10.53 3.37
CA GLY A 235 -23.22 -9.69 2.95
C GLY A 235 -21.93 -10.00 3.71
N CYS A 236 -20.91 -9.15 3.53
CA CYS A 236 -19.58 -9.35 4.12
C CYS A 236 -19.34 -8.43 5.31
N ASP A 237 -18.73 -8.97 6.38
CA ASP A 237 -18.36 -8.19 7.59
C ASP A 237 -17.31 -7.12 7.27
N THR A 238 -16.42 -7.42 6.31
CA THR A 238 -15.43 -6.48 5.81
C THR A 238 -15.40 -6.50 4.28
N VAL A 239 -15.49 -5.31 3.68
CA VAL A 239 -15.29 -5.12 2.24
C VAL A 239 -14.13 -4.18 2.01
N ILE A 240 -13.12 -4.63 1.26
CA ILE A 240 -11.90 -3.86 0.97
C ILE A 240 -11.95 -3.43 -0.50
N GLU A 241 -12.05 -2.12 -0.73
CA GLU A 241 -11.97 -1.50 -2.06
C GLU A 241 -10.51 -1.22 -2.40
N ALA A 242 -9.98 -1.84 -3.48
CA ALA A 242 -8.57 -1.74 -3.86
C ALA A 242 -8.36 -1.41 -5.35
N VAL A 243 -9.27 -0.65 -5.95
CA VAL A 243 -9.25 -0.23 -7.38
C VAL A 243 -9.24 1.29 -7.52
N GLY A 244 -10.12 2.00 -6.80
CA GLY A 244 -10.22 3.46 -6.83
C GLY A 244 -11.14 4.01 -7.94
N VAL A 245 -12.23 3.33 -8.26
CA VAL A 245 -13.24 3.82 -9.23
C VAL A 245 -14.65 3.78 -8.65
N ALA A 246 -15.53 4.65 -9.15
CA ALA A 246 -16.91 4.77 -8.64
C ALA A 246 -17.65 3.43 -8.62
N LYS A 247 -17.55 2.64 -9.70
CA LYS A 247 -18.24 1.36 -9.84
C LYS A 247 -17.84 0.33 -8.78
N THR A 248 -16.56 0.28 -8.40
CA THR A 248 -16.09 -0.65 -7.36
C THR A 248 -16.49 -0.20 -5.97
N PHE A 249 -16.49 1.11 -5.73
CA PHE A 249 -16.97 1.68 -4.47
C PHE A 249 -18.47 1.47 -4.29
N GLU A 250 -19.27 1.63 -5.36
CA GLU A 250 -20.71 1.30 -5.36
C GLU A 250 -20.93 -0.18 -5.02
N LEU A 251 -20.21 -1.08 -5.68
CA LEU A 251 -20.27 -2.51 -5.38
C LEU A 251 -19.96 -2.81 -3.91
N CYS A 252 -18.96 -2.16 -3.32
CA CYS A 252 -18.63 -2.35 -1.90
C CYS A 252 -19.81 -2.02 -1.00
N GLN A 253 -20.57 -0.96 -1.31
CA GLN A 253 -21.76 -0.57 -0.56
C GLN A 253 -22.93 -1.58 -0.72
N GLU A 254 -22.98 -2.29 -1.84
CA GLU A 254 -24.02 -3.28 -2.11
C GLU A 254 -23.78 -4.64 -1.44
N VAL A 255 -22.52 -4.96 -1.12
CA VAL A 255 -22.13 -6.29 -0.59
C VAL A 255 -21.69 -6.26 0.88
N VAL A 256 -21.60 -5.10 1.51
CA VAL A 256 -21.32 -4.99 2.94
C VAL A 256 -22.53 -5.44 3.75
N ALA A 257 -22.28 -6.16 4.84
CA ALA A 257 -23.31 -6.58 5.79
C ALA A 257 -23.73 -5.41 6.70
N PRO A 258 -24.95 -5.40 7.26
CA PRO A 258 -25.30 -4.51 8.36
C PRO A 258 -24.28 -4.66 9.52
N GLY A 259 -23.79 -3.54 10.04
CA GLY A 259 -22.71 -3.50 11.05
C GLY A 259 -21.31 -3.77 10.50
N GLY A 260 -21.18 -4.00 9.19
CA GLY A 260 -19.92 -4.26 8.52
C GLY A 260 -19.06 -3.01 8.29
N ASN A 261 -17.89 -3.21 7.71
CA ASN A 261 -16.90 -2.17 7.48
C ASN A 261 -16.49 -2.12 6.00
N ILE A 262 -16.45 -0.93 5.42
CA ILE A 262 -15.84 -0.69 4.11
C ILE A 262 -14.48 -0.03 4.33
N ALA A 263 -13.41 -0.70 3.90
CA ALA A 263 -12.06 -0.15 3.89
C ALA A 263 -11.70 0.29 2.47
N ASN A 264 -11.74 1.59 2.21
CA ASN A 264 -11.40 2.15 0.91
C ASN A 264 -9.89 2.38 0.81
N VAL A 265 -9.20 1.54 0.06
CA VAL A 265 -7.74 1.58 -0.15
C VAL A 265 -7.39 2.13 -1.54
N GLY A 266 -8.31 2.04 -2.48
CA GLY A 266 -8.12 2.58 -3.82
C GLY A 266 -8.04 4.11 -3.85
N VAL A 267 -7.21 4.66 -4.74
CA VAL A 267 -7.09 6.10 -4.96
C VAL A 267 -8.12 6.55 -6.00
N HIS A 268 -9.09 7.35 -5.58
CA HIS A 268 -10.13 7.86 -6.47
C HIS A 268 -9.71 9.18 -7.12
N GLY A 269 -9.59 9.20 -8.44
CA GLY A 269 -9.33 10.40 -9.23
C GLY A 269 -10.59 11.21 -9.59
N ALA A 270 -11.79 10.74 -9.21
CA ALA A 270 -13.08 11.36 -9.49
C ALA A 270 -14.00 11.27 -8.26
N LYS A 271 -15.07 12.06 -8.26
CA LYS A 271 -16.10 11.96 -7.22
C LYS A 271 -16.79 10.60 -7.25
N VAL A 272 -17.09 10.09 -6.07
CA VAL A 272 -17.85 8.86 -5.85
C VAL A 272 -19.05 9.14 -4.96
N ASP A 273 -20.13 8.41 -5.15
CA ASP A 273 -21.36 8.59 -4.38
C ASP A 273 -21.36 7.64 -3.17
N LEU A 274 -21.66 8.19 -2.01
CA LEU A 274 -21.97 7.43 -0.80
C LEU A 274 -23.52 7.40 -0.66
N HIS A 275 -24.09 6.20 -0.81
CA HIS A 275 -25.54 5.98 -0.81
C HIS A 275 -26.12 5.99 0.61
N MET A 276 -26.10 7.16 1.25
CA MET A 276 -26.64 7.34 2.60
C MET A 276 -28.12 6.95 2.70
N GLU A 277 -28.88 7.12 1.64
CA GLU A 277 -30.30 6.71 1.57
C GLU A 277 -30.52 5.21 1.69
N LYS A 278 -29.44 4.40 1.51
CA LYS A 278 -29.47 2.93 1.65
C LYS A 278 -28.72 2.44 2.90
N LEU A 279 -27.77 3.22 3.42
CA LEU A 279 -26.83 2.78 4.46
C LEU A 279 -27.15 3.35 5.86
N TRP A 280 -28.02 4.36 5.96
CA TRP A 280 -28.24 5.13 7.17
C TRP A 280 -28.71 4.30 8.37
N ASP A 281 -29.41 3.18 8.15
CA ASP A 281 -29.95 2.29 9.18
C ASP A 281 -29.15 0.98 9.34
N GLN A 282 -28.05 0.82 8.58
CA GLN A 282 -27.26 -0.42 8.54
C GLN A 282 -26.04 -0.41 9.46
N ASN A 283 -25.75 0.70 10.14
CA ASN A 283 -24.56 0.85 11.01
C ASN A 283 -23.23 0.51 10.32
N VAL A 284 -23.11 0.76 9.02
CA VAL A 284 -21.89 0.53 8.27
C VAL A 284 -20.84 1.57 8.66
N CYS A 285 -19.61 1.13 8.90
CA CYS A 285 -18.47 2.03 9.09
C CYS A 285 -17.64 2.09 7.81
N GLU A 286 -17.21 3.29 7.45
CA GLU A 286 -16.35 3.53 6.30
C GLU A 286 -15.03 4.14 6.72
N PHE A 287 -13.93 3.58 6.17
CA PHE A 287 -12.57 4.01 6.48
C PHE A 287 -11.81 4.32 5.19
N TRP A 288 -11.14 5.46 5.17
CA TRP A 288 -10.37 5.95 4.02
C TRP A 288 -8.88 5.62 4.17
N ILE A 289 -8.21 5.55 3.03
CA ILE A 289 -6.76 5.41 2.98
C ILE A 289 -6.09 6.60 3.69
N ALA A 290 -5.59 6.34 4.87
CA ALA A 290 -4.53 7.12 5.47
C ALA A 290 -3.65 6.09 6.13
N ALA A 291 -2.46 5.87 5.59
CA ALA A 291 -1.50 4.95 6.19
C ALA A 291 -1.36 5.33 7.67
N LEU A 292 -1.86 4.45 8.52
CA LEU A 292 -1.95 4.66 9.94
C LEU A 292 -0.83 3.90 10.61
N HIS A 293 -0.57 4.30 11.78
CA HIS A 293 -0.06 3.48 12.83
C HIS A 293 0.77 2.28 12.41
N CYS A 294 1.93 2.51 11.93
CA CYS A 294 2.95 1.56 12.29
C CYS A 294 4.12 2.40 12.71
N ASP A 295 4.51 2.25 13.95
CA ASP A 295 5.92 2.21 14.11
C ASP A 295 6.30 1.03 13.22
N GLY A 296 6.84 1.31 12.04
CA GLY A 296 7.05 0.32 10.97
C GLY A 296 7.78 -0.94 11.39
N THR A 297 8.19 -1.00 12.64
CA THR A 297 8.81 -2.12 13.31
C THR A 297 7.82 -3.26 13.49
N ASP A 298 6.60 -3.05 13.88
CA ASP A 298 5.67 -4.13 14.20
C ASP A 298 5.03 -4.77 12.98
N VAL A 299 4.66 -3.99 11.97
CA VAL A 299 4.13 -4.56 10.71
C VAL A 299 5.24 -5.23 9.91
N VAL A 300 6.40 -4.59 9.79
CA VAL A 300 7.54 -5.22 9.12
C VAL A 300 8.01 -6.46 9.91
N GLN A 301 7.97 -6.48 11.24
CA GLN A 301 8.30 -7.66 12.05
C GLN A 301 7.20 -8.73 11.97
N LEU A 302 5.93 -8.36 12.04
CA LEU A 302 4.80 -9.26 11.88
C LEU A 302 4.81 -9.88 10.49
N LEU A 303 4.97 -9.07 9.46
CA LEU A 303 5.05 -9.51 8.07
C LEU A 303 6.33 -10.31 7.79
N ARG A 304 7.47 -9.95 8.40
CA ARG A 304 8.70 -10.78 8.35
C ARG A 304 8.47 -12.19 8.88
N ARG A 305 7.81 -12.34 10.02
CA ARG A 305 7.56 -13.65 10.64
C ARG A 305 6.51 -14.46 9.87
N SER A 306 5.44 -13.82 9.45
CA SER A 306 4.28 -14.49 8.84
C SER A 306 4.43 -14.69 7.33
N LEU A 307 4.89 -13.68 6.58
CA LEU A 307 5.08 -13.79 5.13
C LEU A 307 6.23 -14.69 4.74
N LEU A 308 7.35 -14.68 5.48
CA LEU A 308 8.43 -15.64 5.23
C LEU A 308 7.97 -17.09 5.44
N THR A 309 6.97 -17.31 6.28
CA THR A 309 6.35 -18.63 6.49
C THR A 309 5.37 -18.98 5.37
N LEU A 310 4.55 -18.01 4.93
CA LEU A 310 3.59 -18.20 3.83
C LEU A 310 4.28 -18.34 2.47
N LEU A 311 5.31 -17.52 2.20
CA LEU A 311 6.07 -17.57 0.94
C LEU A 311 7.03 -18.78 0.85
N ARG A 312 7.31 -19.47 1.97
CA ARG A 312 8.11 -20.71 2.01
C ARG A 312 7.27 -21.97 1.80
N ARG A 313 5.94 -21.89 1.72
CA ARG A 313 5.14 -23.06 1.35
C ARG A 313 5.46 -23.40 -0.11
N PRO A 314 6.01 -24.58 -0.41
CA PRO A 314 6.19 -25.01 -1.79
C PRO A 314 4.81 -25.03 -2.43
N CYS A 315 4.72 -24.50 -3.64
CA CYS A 315 3.57 -24.75 -4.49
C CYS A 315 3.51 -26.26 -4.73
N CYS A 316 2.64 -26.98 -3.99
CA CYS A 316 2.27 -28.34 -4.33
C CYS A 316 1.31 -28.29 -5.52
#